data_cccea2b3583e16eaa6331747931b617f
#
_entry.id   cccea2b3583e16eaa6331747931b617f
#
_cell.length_a   1.000
_cell.length_b   1.000
_cell.length_c   1.000
_cell.angle_alpha   90.00
_cell.angle_beta   90.00
_cell.angle_gamma   90.00
#
_symmetry.space_group_name_H-M   'P 1'
#
loop_
_entity.id
_entity.type
_entity.pdbx_description
1 polymer ?
#
loop_
_entity_poly.entity_id
_entity_poly.type
_entity_poly.pdbx_seq_one_letter_code
_entity_poly.pdbx_strand_id
1 'polypeptide(L)'
;NALFRNPCLQGEAGGDWMHINSMSVLGENKWYDQGDERFHPENIIIDGRNSNILAIISKKTGDIVWKLGPDFNESEATKKLGWIIGQHHLHMIPKGLPGEGDLLVFDNGGEGGYGVPNPGALTGVNNARRDYSRVLQFNPVTLEITWQYTPQEAGHLLFTDASKFYSSYISLHRGFQIEIP
;
A
#
# COMPACT_ATOMS: atom_id res chain seq x y z
N ASN A 1 9.53 5.64 -21.42
CA ASN A 1 9.77 4.26 -20.94
C ASN A 1 10.74 4.18 -19.72
N ALA A 2 10.83 5.25 -18.92
CA ALA A 2 11.58 5.24 -17.65
C ALA A 2 10.87 4.44 -16.54
N LEU A 3 9.60 4.10 -16.71
CA LEU A 3 8.77 3.39 -15.75
C LEU A 3 9.20 1.92 -15.50
N PHE A 4 10.09 1.38 -16.34
CA PHE A 4 10.45 -0.02 -16.31
C PHE A 4 11.91 -0.32 -15.91
N ARG A 5 12.61 0.67 -15.38
CA ARG A 5 13.98 0.46 -14.90
C ARG A 5 14.04 0.58 -13.39
N ASN A 6 13.73 -0.50 -12.70
CA ASN A 6 14.07 -0.62 -11.29
C ASN A 6 15.47 -1.26 -11.16
N PRO A 7 16.48 -0.54 -10.66
CA PRO A 7 17.81 -1.09 -10.44
C PRO A 7 17.83 -2.27 -9.47
N CYS A 8 16.87 -2.35 -8.56
CA CYS A 8 16.76 -3.47 -7.61
C CYS A 8 16.41 -4.80 -8.29
N LEU A 9 15.83 -4.77 -9.48
CA LEU A 9 15.50 -6.00 -10.21
C LEU A 9 16.65 -6.52 -11.08
N GLN A 10 17.77 -5.80 -11.17
CA GLN A 10 18.93 -6.24 -11.97
C GLN A 10 19.81 -7.27 -11.27
N GLY A 11 19.64 -7.51 -9.99
CA GLY A 11 20.44 -8.44 -9.20
C GLY A 11 19.73 -9.70 -8.71
N GLU A 12 18.39 -9.68 -8.68
CA GLU A 12 17.58 -10.86 -8.32
C GLU A 12 16.78 -11.28 -9.54
N ALA A 13 16.69 -12.56 -9.81
CA ALA A 13 16.09 -13.20 -10.98
C ALA A 13 14.89 -12.40 -11.56
N GLY A 14 15.14 -11.57 -12.52
CA GLY A 14 14.41 -10.47 -13.13
C GLY A 14 12.97 -10.65 -13.58
N GLY A 15 12.11 -11.32 -12.80
CA GLY A 15 10.75 -11.60 -13.18
C GLY A 15 9.66 -11.03 -12.29
N ASP A 16 9.93 -10.70 -11.04
CA ASP A 16 8.91 -10.35 -10.05
C ASP A 16 8.80 -8.81 -9.85
N TRP A 17 8.64 -8.08 -10.93
CA TRP A 17 8.62 -6.62 -10.87
C TRP A 17 7.38 -6.03 -10.20
N MET A 18 6.24 -6.68 -10.25
CA MET A 18 5.02 -6.24 -9.56
C MET A 18 4.93 -6.78 -8.14
N HIS A 19 5.25 -8.05 -7.96
CA HIS A 19 5.07 -8.76 -6.70
C HIS A 19 3.67 -8.56 -6.12
N ILE A 20 2.66 -9.13 -6.80
CA ILE A 20 1.27 -9.01 -6.33
C ILE A 20 1.11 -9.84 -5.08
N ASN A 21 0.87 -9.17 -3.95
CA ASN A 21 0.75 -9.79 -2.63
C ASN A 21 -0.67 -10.16 -2.27
N SER A 22 -1.64 -9.37 -2.71
CA SER A 22 -3.04 -9.65 -2.47
C SER A 22 -3.87 -9.43 -3.71
N MET A 23 -4.91 -10.24 -3.83
CA MET A 23 -5.92 -10.16 -4.87
C MET A 23 -7.24 -10.65 -4.31
N SER A 24 -8.27 -9.83 -4.42
CA SER A 24 -9.64 -10.20 -4.04
C SER A 24 -10.68 -9.49 -4.89
N VAL A 25 -11.92 -9.93 -4.84
CA VAL A 25 -13.05 -9.15 -5.36
C VAL A 25 -13.44 -8.08 -4.36
N LEU A 26 -13.96 -6.95 -4.86
CA LEU A 26 -14.39 -5.85 -3.99
C LEU A 26 -15.56 -6.23 -3.07
N GLY A 27 -16.52 -7.00 -3.60
CA GLY A 27 -17.77 -7.26 -2.90
C GLY A 27 -18.73 -6.08 -2.92
N GLU A 28 -19.91 -6.28 -2.34
CA GLU A 28 -20.92 -5.23 -2.20
C GLU A 28 -20.39 -4.07 -1.35
N ASN A 29 -20.61 -2.84 -1.84
CA ASN A 29 -20.08 -1.64 -1.19
C ASN A 29 -20.91 -0.40 -1.50
N LYS A 30 -20.79 0.59 -0.61
CA LYS A 30 -21.54 1.85 -0.69
C LYS A 30 -21.27 2.67 -1.94
N TRP A 31 -20.07 2.56 -2.53
CA TRP A 31 -19.68 3.36 -3.69
C TRP A 31 -20.43 2.92 -4.94
N TYR A 32 -20.50 1.61 -5.16
CA TYR A 32 -21.30 1.06 -6.25
C TYR A 32 -22.80 1.34 -6.06
N ASP A 33 -23.30 1.24 -4.83
CA ASP A 33 -24.68 1.62 -4.50
C ASP A 33 -24.99 3.09 -4.82
N GLN A 34 -23.99 3.95 -4.79
CA GLN A 34 -24.07 5.38 -5.17
C GLN A 34 -23.84 5.63 -6.67
N GLY A 35 -23.64 4.59 -7.46
CA GLY A 35 -23.47 4.67 -8.91
C GLY A 35 -22.01 4.81 -9.39
N ASP A 36 -21.02 4.61 -8.53
CA ASP A 36 -19.63 4.65 -8.96
C ASP A 36 -19.19 3.29 -9.51
N GLU A 37 -19.21 3.14 -10.82
CA GLU A 37 -18.90 1.90 -11.54
C GLU A 37 -17.45 1.42 -11.35
N ARG A 38 -16.53 2.27 -10.90
CA ARG A 38 -15.16 1.86 -10.56
C ARG A 38 -15.15 0.80 -9.48
N PHE A 39 -16.12 0.85 -8.59
CA PHE A 39 -16.23 -0.04 -7.43
C PHE A 39 -17.27 -1.16 -7.62
N HIS A 40 -17.51 -1.58 -8.88
CA HIS A 40 -18.40 -2.71 -9.15
C HIS A 40 -17.99 -3.93 -8.31
N PRO A 41 -18.93 -4.63 -7.63
CA PRO A 41 -18.63 -5.68 -6.66
C PRO A 41 -17.77 -6.83 -7.19
N GLU A 42 -17.87 -7.13 -8.48
CA GLU A 42 -17.07 -8.18 -9.11
C GLU A 42 -15.67 -7.72 -9.54
N ASN A 43 -15.37 -6.42 -9.49
CA ASN A 43 -14.04 -5.93 -9.84
C ASN A 43 -12.98 -6.48 -8.88
N ILE A 44 -11.78 -6.60 -9.40
CA ILE A 44 -10.65 -7.21 -8.69
C ILE A 44 -9.77 -6.10 -8.13
N ILE A 45 -9.52 -6.13 -6.83
CA ILE A 45 -8.54 -5.25 -6.19
C ILE A 45 -7.24 -6.01 -5.99
N ILE A 46 -6.13 -5.34 -6.30
CA ILE A 46 -4.77 -5.88 -6.17
C ILE A 46 -3.83 -4.88 -5.52
N ASP A 47 -2.78 -5.38 -4.89
CA ASP A 47 -1.59 -4.59 -4.56
C ASP A 47 -0.32 -5.17 -5.19
N GLY A 48 0.52 -4.29 -5.70
CA GLY A 48 1.84 -4.62 -6.22
C GLY A 48 2.93 -4.10 -5.29
N ARG A 49 3.51 -4.99 -4.49
CA ARG A 49 4.50 -4.66 -3.45
C ARG A 49 5.71 -3.93 -4.00
N ASN A 50 6.32 -4.49 -5.04
CA ASN A 50 7.56 -3.94 -5.62
C ASN A 50 7.28 -2.71 -6.50
N SER A 51 6.08 -2.61 -7.03
CA SER A 51 5.67 -1.49 -7.88
C SER A 51 5.07 -0.31 -7.11
N ASN A 52 4.77 -0.46 -5.81
CA ASN A 52 4.02 0.51 -5.00
C ASN A 52 2.69 0.92 -5.63
N ILE A 53 2.03 0.00 -6.33
CA ILE A 53 0.76 0.23 -7.01
C ILE A 53 -0.35 -0.49 -6.27
N LEU A 54 -1.44 0.25 -6.03
CA LEU A 54 -2.73 -0.27 -5.62
C LEU A 54 -3.68 -0.05 -6.78
N ALA A 55 -4.44 -1.07 -7.18
CA ALA A 55 -5.32 -0.94 -8.34
C ALA A 55 -6.62 -1.73 -8.21
N ILE A 56 -7.65 -1.22 -8.87
CA ILE A 56 -8.89 -1.95 -9.12
C ILE A 56 -9.00 -2.18 -10.62
N ILE A 57 -9.21 -3.43 -10.99
CA ILE A 57 -9.32 -3.89 -12.37
C ILE A 57 -10.77 -4.28 -12.63
N SER A 58 -11.36 -3.75 -13.69
CA SER A 58 -12.67 -4.17 -14.16
C SER A 58 -12.61 -5.63 -14.60
N LYS A 59 -13.33 -6.50 -13.92
CA LYS A 59 -13.43 -7.91 -14.33
C LYS A 59 -14.05 -8.07 -15.72
N LYS A 60 -14.91 -7.13 -16.09
CA LYS A 60 -15.61 -7.15 -17.38
C LYS A 60 -14.72 -6.79 -18.57
N THR A 61 -13.84 -5.79 -18.40
CA THR A 61 -13.06 -5.25 -19.53
C THR A 61 -11.56 -5.52 -19.42
N GLY A 62 -11.06 -5.81 -18.23
CA GLY A 62 -9.63 -5.90 -17.94
C GLY A 62 -8.93 -4.56 -17.72
N ASP A 63 -9.67 -3.45 -17.79
CA ASP A 63 -9.10 -2.11 -17.62
C ASP A 63 -8.85 -1.80 -16.14
N ILE A 64 -7.82 -1.01 -15.87
CA ILE A 64 -7.60 -0.40 -14.56
C ILE A 64 -8.59 0.76 -14.41
N VAL A 65 -9.58 0.61 -13.52
CA VAL A 65 -10.64 1.59 -13.31
C VAL A 65 -10.36 2.52 -12.12
N TRP A 66 -9.46 2.13 -11.25
CA TRP A 66 -8.95 2.94 -10.14
C TRP A 66 -7.48 2.57 -9.89
N LYS A 67 -6.66 3.56 -9.57
CA LYS A 67 -5.22 3.35 -9.31
C LYS A 67 -4.69 4.39 -8.32
N LEU A 68 -3.80 3.93 -7.45
CA LEU A 68 -2.99 4.76 -6.57
C LEU A 68 -1.53 4.32 -6.65
N GLY A 69 -0.63 5.29 -6.75
CA GLY A 69 0.80 5.03 -6.98
C GLY A 69 1.15 4.76 -8.46
N PRO A 70 2.41 4.55 -8.77
CA PRO A 70 3.58 4.49 -7.89
C PRO A 70 4.09 5.86 -7.39
N ASP A 71 3.66 6.97 -7.97
CA ASP A 71 4.04 8.31 -7.52
C ASP A 71 2.93 8.90 -6.63
N PHE A 72 3.27 9.15 -5.37
CA PHE A 72 2.37 9.75 -4.40
C PHE A 72 2.52 11.27 -4.31
N ASN A 73 3.24 11.90 -5.25
CA ASN A 73 3.34 13.36 -5.36
C ASN A 73 2.44 13.94 -6.45
N GLU A 74 1.63 13.13 -7.12
CA GLU A 74 0.80 13.54 -8.26
C GLU A 74 -0.27 14.58 -7.89
N SER A 75 -0.74 14.57 -6.64
CA SER A 75 -1.78 15.50 -6.16
C SER A 75 -1.58 15.86 -4.68
N GLU A 76 -2.27 16.91 -4.23
CA GLU A 76 -2.27 17.26 -2.81
C GLU A 76 -2.93 16.18 -1.94
N ALA A 77 -3.93 15.48 -2.47
CA ALA A 77 -4.57 14.37 -1.76
C ALA A 77 -3.59 13.19 -1.57
N THR A 78 -2.85 12.81 -2.61
CA THR A 78 -1.85 11.74 -2.52
C THR A 78 -0.67 12.13 -1.63
N LYS A 79 -0.23 13.39 -1.68
CA LYS A 79 0.81 13.90 -0.77
C LYS A 79 0.38 13.84 0.70
N LYS A 80 -0.88 14.21 0.98
CA LYS A 80 -1.44 14.17 2.34
C LYS A 80 -1.61 12.74 2.85
N LEU A 81 -2.06 11.81 2.00
CA LEU A 81 -2.12 10.38 2.31
C LEU A 81 -0.73 9.83 2.65
N GLY A 82 0.27 10.33 1.95
CA GLY A 82 1.66 9.90 2.07
C GLY A 82 1.94 8.59 1.33
N TRP A 83 3.20 8.30 1.19
CA TRP A 83 3.66 7.12 0.47
C TRP A 83 3.20 5.82 1.16
N ILE A 84 2.67 4.90 0.36
CA ILE A 84 2.41 3.51 0.71
C ILE A 84 3.48 2.69 0.02
N ILE A 85 4.30 1.96 0.79
CA ILE A 85 5.52 1.34 0.27
C ILE A 85 5.64 -0.10 0.76
N GLY A 86 5.88 -1.01 -0.18
CA GLY A 86 6.06 -2.42 0.13
C GLY A 86 4.84 -3.05 0.77
N GLN A 87 3.67 -2.55 0.44
CA GLN A 87 2.39 -2.85 1.05
C GLN A 87 1.95 -4.30 0.89
N HIS A 88 1.03 -4.71 1.76
CA HIS A 88 0.42 -6.03 1.78
C HIS A 88 -1.07 -5.94 2.10
N HIS A 89 -1.82 -6.93 1.63
CA HIS A 89 -3.19 -7.20 2.03
C HIS A 89 -4.15 -6.03 1.82
N LEU A 90 -4.09 -5.41 0.63
CA LEU A 90 -5.06 -4.40 0.25
C LEU A 90 -6.44 -5.03 0.05
N HIS A 91 -7.45 -4.49 0.70
CA HIS A 91 -8.83 -4.88 0.48
C HIS A 91 -9.80 -3.74 0.81
N MET A 92 -11.02 -3.83 0.29
CA MET A 92 -12.11 -2.96 0.70
C MET A 92 -12.81 -3.54 1.91
N ILE A 93 -13.08 -2.70 2.90
CA ILE A 93 -13.83 -3.10 4.10
C ILE A 93 -15.26 -3.44 3.68
N PRO A 94 -15.73 -4.68 3.97
CA PRO A 94 -17.06 -5.12 3.57
C PRO A 94 -18.20 -4.29 4.14
N LYS A 95 -19.30 -4.28 3.41
CA LYS A 95 -20.55 -3.64 3.85
C LYS A 95 -21.01 -4.18 5.19
N GLY A 96 -21.50 -3.30 6.06
CA GLY A 96 -21.96 -3.63 7.40
C GLY A 96 -20.87 -3.66 8.48
N LEU A 97 -19.60 -3.49 8.11
CA LEU A 97 -18.50 -3.39 9.07
C LEU A 97 -18.12 -1.91 9.32
N PRO A 98 -17.55 -1.58 10.50
CA PRO A 98 -17.00 -0.24 10.74
C PRO A 98 -16.00 0.16 9.66
N GLY A 99 -16.18 1.32 9.05
CA GLY A 99 -15.34 1.78 7.94
C GLY A 99 -15.72 1.20 6.58
N GLU A 100 -16.91 0.60 6.43
CA GLU A 100 -17.36 0.00 5.16
C GLU A 100 -17.06 0.89 3.94
N GLY A 101 -16.55 0.28 2.88
CA GLY A 101 -16.20 0.94 1.62
C GLY A 101 -14.85 1.66 1.64
N ASP A 102 -14.20 1.84 2.77
CA ASP A 102 -12.82 2.30 2.81
C ASP A 102 -11.86 1.18 2.40
N LEU A 103 -10.68 1.55 1.93
CA LEU A 103 -9.60 0.62 1.68
C LEU A 103 -8.74 0.47 2.93
N LEU A 104 -8.39 -0.77 3.25
CA LEU A 104 -7.49 -1.12 4.35
C LEU A 104 -6.26 -1.80 3.78
N VAL A 105 -5.07 -1.39 4.23
CA VAL A 105 -3.79 -1.89 3.74
C VAL A 105 -2.74 -1.92 4.86
N PHE A 106 -1.92 -2.95 4.88
CA PHE A 106 -0.70 -2.96 5.66
C PHE A 106 0.42 -2.31 4.85
N ASP A 107 0.88 -1.14 5.29
CA ASP A 107 1.91 -0.35 4.66
C ASP A 107 3.24 -0.57 5.39
N ASN A 108 4.13 -1.32 4.78
CA ASN A 108 5.42 -1.67 5.37
C ASN A 108 6.33 -0.46 5.60
N GLY A 109 6.21 0.59 4.77
CA GLY A 109 7.01 1.80 4.89
C GLY A 109 8.39 1.73 4.27
N GLY A 110 8.79 0.58 3.75
CA GLY A 110 10.09 0.39 3.13
C GLY A 110 10.15 -0.78 2.16
N GLU A 111 11.26 -0.89 1.42
CA GLU A 111 11.55 -1.96 0.45
C GLU A 111 10.49 -2.11 -0.66
N GLY A 112 9.95 -1.01 -1.11
CA GLY A 112 9.29 -0.92 -2.41
C GLY A 112 10.28 -0.23 -3.36
N GLY A 113 10.42 -0.69 -4.58
CA GLY A 113 11.50 -0.20 -5.40
C GLY A 113 11.09 0.31 -6.76
N TYR A 114 9.82 0.27 -7.05
CA TYR A 114 9.32 0.65 -8.36
C TYR A 114 8.69 2.04 -8.32
N GLY A 115 8.94 2.83 -9.36
CA GLY A 115 8.39 4.17 -9.48
C GLY A 115 9.41 5.27 -9.21
N VAL A 116 8.92 6.42 -8.80
CA VAL A 116 9.77 7.60 -8.52
C VAL A 116 10.61 7.33 -7.27
N PRO A 117 11.91 7.63 -7.32
CA PRO A 117 12.78 7.50 -6.15
C PRO A 117 12.21 8.25 -4.96
N ASN A 118 12.17 7.60 -3.81
CA ASN A 118 11.76 8.25 -2.59
C ASN A 118 12.79 9.31 -2.18
N PRO A 119 12.38 10.57 -1.95
CA PRO A 119 13.29 11.63 -1.51
C PRO A 119 14.05 11.31 -0.21
N GLY A 120 13.54 10.40 0.61
CA GLY A 120 14.21 9.92 1.82
C GLY A 120 15.21 8.78 1.60
N ALA A 121 15.28 8.21 0.40
CA ALA A 121 16.22 7.13 0.11
C ALA A 121 17.59 7.71 -0.27
N LEU A 122 18.61 7.43 0.53
CA LEU A 122 19.98 7.95 0.33
C LEU A 122 20.60 7.53 -1.02
N THR A 123 20.18 6.40 -1.57
CA THR A 123 20.77 5.83 -2.78
C THR A 123 19.81 5.79 -3.97
N GLY A 124 18.55 6.19 -3.80
CA GLY A 124 17.51 6.03 -4.82
C GLY A 124 17.12 4.57 -5.10
N VAL A 125 17.74 3.62 -4.43
CA VAL A 125 17.53 2.17 -4.60
C VAL A 125 16.67 1.61 -3.46
N ASN A 126 16.80 2.16 -2.27
CA ASN A 126 16.00 1.80 -1.11
C ASN A 126 14.89 2.84 -0.90
N ASN A 127 13.66 2.39 -0.96
CA ASN A 127 12.47 3.24 -0.78
C ASN A 127 11.96 3.26 0.66
N ALA A 128 12.79 2.94 1.64
CA ALA A 128 12.43 3.16 3.03
C ALA A 128 12.18 4.64 3.25
N ARG A 129 10.93 5.01 3.48
CA ARG A 129 10.54 6.40 3.73
C ARG A 129 10.23 6.64 5.19
N ARG A 130 9.76 5.61 5.84
CA ARG A 130 9.48 5.61 7.26
C ARG A 130 10.27 4.49 7.90
N ASP A 131 10.65 4.72 9.13
CA ASP A 131 11.28 3.75 9.99
C ASP A 131 10.26 2.88 10.76
N TYR A 132 8.99 2.90 10.30
CA TYR A 132 7.91 2.09 10.87
C TYR A 132 6.89 1.66 9.81
N SER A 133 6.25 0.54 10.08
CA SER A 133 5.06 0.09 9.35
C SER A 133 3.79 0.68 9.96
N ARG A 134 2.74 0.76 9.18
CA ARG A 134 1.41 1.16 9.67
C ARG A 134 0.31 0.31 9.06
N VAL A 135 -0.79 0.17 9.77
CA VAL A 135 -2.07 -0.21 9.17
C VAL A 135 -2.78 1.07 8.78
N LEU A 136 -3.22 1.16 7.56
CA LEU A 136 -3.80 2.38 7.00
C LEU A 136 -5.18 2.08 6.44
N GLN A 137 -6.17 2.84 6.90
CA GLN A 137 -7.53 2.88 6.35
C GLN A 137 -7.76 4.25 5.72
N PHE A 138 -8.27 4.26 4.50
CA PHE A 138 -8.53 5.51 3.79
C PHE A 138 -9.70 5.39 2.82
N ASN A 139 -10.35 6.52 2.59
CA ASN A 139 -11.42 6.64 1.62
C ASN A 139 -10.88 6.57 0.19
N PRO A 140 -11.33 5.63 -0.66
CA PRO A 140 -10.78 5.46 -2.01
C PRO A 140 -11.13 6.60 -2.99
N VAL A 141 -12.11 7.43 -2.66
CA VAL A 141 -12.54 8.54 -3.52
C VAL A 141 -11.83 9.84 -3.15
N THR A 142 -11.76 10.16 -1.86
CA THR A 142 -11.14 11.40 -1.38
C THR A 142 -9.67 11.26 -1.03
N LEU A 143 -9.20 10.04 -0.81
CA LEU A 143 -7.88 9.66 -0.30
C LEU A 143 -7.61 10.18 1.13
N GLU A 144 -8.65 10.57 1.86
CA GLU A 144 -8.52 10.94 3.27
C GLU A 144 -8.27 9.71 4.14
N ILE A 145 -7.30 9.83 5.04
CA ILE A 145 -7.06 8.82 6.07
C ILE A 145 -8.23 8.88 7.06
N THR A 146 -8.97 7.78 7.17
CA THR A 146 -10.09 7.65 8.10
C THR A 146 -9.69 6.98 9.40
N TRP A 147 -8.66 6.14 9.36
CA TRP A 147 -8.04 5.52 10.53
C TRP A 147 -6.62 5.03 10.19
N GLN A 148 -5.76 5.01 11.17
CA GLN A 148 -4.45 4.36 11.07
C GLN A 148 -4.02 3.79 12.42
N TYR A 149 -3.13 2.81 12.37
CA TYR A 149 -2.46 2.27 13.53
C TYR A 149 -0.94 2.30 13.29
N THR A 150 -0.25 3.03 14.11
CA THR A 150 1.20 3.24 14.03
C THR A 150 1.85 2.84 15.35
N PRO A 151 3.17 2.67 15.43
CA PRO A 151 3.86 2.44 16.69
C PRO A 151 3.57 3.52 17.75
N GLN A 152 3.33 4.76 17.32
CA GLN A 152 3.02 5.86 18.24
C GLN A 152 1.64 5.66 18.88
N GLU A 153 0.64 5.24 18.12
CA GLU A 153 -0.70 4.93 18.64
C GLU A 153 -0.67 3.67 19.52
N ALA A 154 0.27 2.76 19.27
CA ALA A 154 0.54 1.61 20.13
C ALA A 154 1.29 1.98 21.44
N GLY A 155 1.60 3.26 21.66
CA GLY A 155 2.34 3.72 22.84
C GLY A 155 3.86 3.47 22.77
N HIS A 156 4.39 3.09 21.62
CA HIS A 156 5.82 2.95 21.42
C HIS A 156 6.44 4.31 21.05
N LEU A 157 7.51 4.68 21.73
CA LEU A 157 8.31 5.82 21.31
C LEU A 157 8.95 5.52 19.97
N LEU A 158 8.83 6.45 19.02
CA LEU A 158 9.56 6.37 17.76
C LEU A 158 11.06 6.33 18.09
N PHE A 159 11.73 5.26 17.72
CA PHE A 159 13.14 5.10 17.99
C PHE A 159 13.95 6.12 17.19
N THR A 160 14.82 6.84 17.89
CA THR A 160 15.77 7.79 17.28
C THR A 160 16.94 7.09 16.59
N ASP A 161 17.02 5.76 16.69
CA ASP A 161 18.10 4.96 16.11
C ASP A 161 17.54 3.99 15.07
N ALA A 162 17.58 4.42 13.81
CA ALA A 162 17.15 3.66 12.67
C ALA A 162 17.87 2.29 12.54
N SER A 163 19.09 2.15 13.05
CA SER A 163 19.86 0.91 12.97
C SER A 163 19.25 -0.23 13.79
N LYS A 164 18.59 0.10 14.91
CA LYS A 164 17.91 -0.88 15.76
C LYS A 164 16.56 -1.30 15.20
N PHE A 165 15.93 -0.43 14.40
CA PHE A 165 14.66 -0.70 13.78
C PHE A 165 14.80 -1.64 12.57
N TYR A 166 15.89 -1.52 11.81
CA TYR A 166 16.18 -2.40 10.69
C TYR A 166 16.30 -3.87 11.11
N SER A 167 16.83 -4.16 12.29
CA SER A 167 16.93 -5.55 12.78
C SER A 167 15.59 -6.14 13.20
N SER A 168 14.69 -5.33 13.75
CA SER A 168 13.30 -5.74 14.05
C SER A 168 12.43 -5.81 12.78
N TYR A 169 12.70 -4.99 11.79
CA TYR A 169 12.01 -4.98 10.50
C TYR A 169 12.26 -6.25 9.68
N ILE A 170 13.50 -6.77 9.69
CA ILE A 170 13.82 -8.06 9.06
C ILE A 170 13.15 -9.23 9.80
N SER A 171 12.93 -9.14 11.10
CA SER A 171 12.18 -10.15 11.84
C SER A 171 10.67 -10.07 11.62
N LEU A 172 10.13 -8.89 11.31
CA LEU A 172 8.73 -8.72 10.90
C LEU A 172 8.41 -9.33 9.53
N HIS A 173 9.41 -9.46 8.66
CA HIS A 173 9.29 -10.21 7.39
C HIS A 173 9.12 -11.72 7.60
N ARG A 174 9.38 -12.25 8.79
CA ARG A 174 9.31 -13.67 9.12
C ARG A 174 8.08 -14.11 9.92
N GLY A 175 7.09 -13.27 10.05
CA GLY A 175 5.82 -13.63 10.69
C GLY A 175 5.46 -12.71 11.85
N PHE A 176 4.44 -11.92 11.61
CA PHE A 176 3.79 -11.12 12.61
C PHE A 176 2.90 -12.07 13.45
N GLN A 177 3.33 -12.39 14.65
CA GLN A 177 2.41 -12.86 15.68
C GLN A 177 1.97 -11.63 16.47
N ILE A 178 0.74 -11.18 16.24
CA ILE A 178 0.09 -10.23 17.13
C ILE A 178 -0.39 -11.05 18.32
N GLU A 179 0.28 -10.98 19.45
CA GLU A 179 -0.34 -11.32 20.72
C GLU A 179 -1.31 -10.18 21.06
N ILE A 180 -2.59 -10.46 20.90
CA ILE A 180 -3.65 -9.58 21.38
C ILE A 180 -3.81 -9.87 22.86
N PRO A 181 -3.74 -8.86 23.76
CA PRO A 181 -3.97 -9.05 25.19
C PRO A 181 -5.40 -9.46 25.50
#